data_289814ce5edf3404af6c9b87c074a171
#
_entry.id   289814ce5edf3404af6c9b87c074a171
#
_cell.length_a   1.000
_cell.length_b   1.000
_cell.length_c   1.000
_cell.angle_alpha   90.00
_cell.angle_beta   90.00
_cell.angle_gamma   90.00
#
_symmetry.space_group_name_H-M   'P 1'
#
loop_
_entity.id
_entity.type
_entity.pdbx_description
1 polymer ?
#
loop_
_entity_poly.entity_id
_entity_poly.type
_entity_poly.pdbx_seq_one_letter_code
_entity_poly.pdbx_strand_id
1 'polypeptide(L)'
;GQIPVQNNAAYPNTTFGNRMKEAAQLIKAGIGLQMACIDLGGWDHHSGIATLMPPLLDELSKSLLAFHDDLGLLMNKVTLVTMTEFGRRVKENSSGGTDHGSGSAMFMMGGSVIGGKVYSEWPGLADANLFNGDLDVTIDYRTVLNELMQKRARDGNIAAQFPGFTPGPWLGCFRKENLEDSGSIKPPKPNYA
;
A
#
# COMPACT_ATOMS: atom_id res chain seq x y z
N GLY A 1 9.51 27.62 -2.45
CA GLY A 1 9.89 27.32 -1.07
C GLY A 1 9.43 25.93 -0.70
N GLN A 2 10.07 25.29 0.25
CA GLN A 2 9.62 23.99 0.74
C GLN A 2 8.25 24.10 1.42
N ILE A 3 7.34 23.19 1.10
CA ILE A 3 6.05 23.12 1.77
C ILE A 3 6.28 22.51 3.16
N PRO A 4 5.91 23.20 4.25
CA PRO A 4 6.20 22.72 5.59
C PRO A 4 5.39 21.47 5.95
N VAL A 5 5.93 20.66 6.87
CA VAL A 5 5.20 19.60 7.54
C VAL A 5 4.09 20.22 8.40
N GLN A 6 2.91 19.64 8.38
CA GLN A 6 1.73 20.12 9.11
C GLN A 6 1.37 19.19 10.27
N ASN A 7 0.47 19.64 11.13
CA ASN A 7 -0.13 18.85 12.22
C ASN A 7 0.89 18.17 13.14
N ASN A 8 2.09 18.76 13.31
CA ASN A 8 3.18 18.21 14.09
C ASN A 8 3.60 16.80 13.69
N ALA A 9 3.38 16.41 12.42
CA ALA A 9 3.76 15.10 11.93
C ALA A 9 5.27 14.87 12.08
N ALA A 10 5.66 13.72 12.64
CA ALA A 10 7.05 13.41 12.97
C ALA A 10 7.55 12.24 12.10
N TYR A 11 8.06 12.57 10.92
CA TYR A 11 8.67 11.55 10.05
C TYR A 11 9.97 11.02 10.65
N PRO A 12 10.20 9.69 10.63
CA PRO A 12 11.51 9.14 10.96
C PRO A 12 12.61 9.75 10.10
N ASN A 13 13.78 10.02 10.71
CA ASN A 13 14.94 10.52 9.97
C ASN A 13 15.67 9.37 9.24
N THR A 14 14.97 8.73 8.32
CA THR A 14 15.44 7.63 7.49
C THR A 14 15.20 7.96 6.03
N THR A 15 15.76 7.15 5.14
CA THR A 15 15.52 7.30 3.69
C THR A 15 14.03 7.16 3.36
N PHE A 16 13.35 6.16 3.93
CA PHE A 16 11.93 5.94 3.69
C PHE A 16 11.07 7.06 4.28
N GLY A 17 11.31 7.45 5.55
CA GLY A 17 10.59 8.55 6.17
C GLY A 17 10.73 9.87 5.40
N ASN A 18 11.93 10.17 4.90
CA ASN A 18 12.16 11.37 4.08
C ASN A 18 11.42 11.31 2.74
N ARG A 19 11.40 10.15 2.05
CA ARG A 19 10.63 9.97 0.80
C ARG A 19 9.13 10.11 1.02
N MET A 20 8.61 9.58 2.14
CA MET A 20 7.20 9.77 2.51
C MET A 20 6.87 11.25 2.74
N LYS A 21 7.76 11.99 3.40
CA LYS A 21 7.65 13.45 3.56
C LYS A 21 7.66 14.19 2.24
N GLU A 22 8.56 13.84 1.32
CA GLU A 22 8.61 14.41 -0.03
C GLU A 22 7.32 14.16 -0.81
N ALA A 23 6.78 12.95 -0.76
CA ALA A 23 5.49 12.63 -1.38
C ALA A 23 4.36 13.48 -0.80
N ALA A 24 4.30 13.66 0.51
CA ALA A 24 3.32 14.55 1.15
C ALA A 24 3.47 16.00 0.70
N GLN A 25 4.70 16.50 0.52
CA GLN A 25 4.97 17.84 0.01
C GLN A 25 4.46 18.00 -1.43
N LEU A 26 4.70 17.01 -2.31
CA LEU A 26 4.22 17.03 -3.69
C LEU A 26 2.68 17.03 -3.76
N ILE A 27 2.02 16.25 -2.91
CA ILE A 27 0.55 16.23 -2.79
C ILE A 27 0.03 17.60 -2.34
N LYS A 28 0.62 18.18 -1.29
CA LYS A 28 0.25 19.50 -0.76
C LYS A 28 0.52 20.63 -1.77
N ALA A 29 1.52 20.46 -2.64
CA ALA A 29 1.82 21.41 -3.71
C ALA A 29 0.73 21.45 -4.79
N GLY A 30 -0.13 20.46 -4.89
CA GLY A 30 -1.21 20.44 -5.88
C GLY A 30 -0.73 20.37 -7.33
N ILE A 31 0.44 19.82 -7.59
CA ILE A 31 1.08 19.78 -8.93
C ILE A 31 0.53 18.69 -9.84
N GLY A 32 -0.55 18.02 -9.42
CA GLY A 32 -1.19 16.95 -10.22
C GLY A 32 -0.54 15.58 -10.06
N LEU A 33 0.14 15.31 -8.95
CA LEU A 33 0.67 13.98 -8.66
C LEU A 33 -0.47 12.95 -8.65
N GLN A 34 -0.39 11.95 -9.52
CA GLN A 34 -1.39 10.89 -9.64
C GLN A 34 -0.95 9.59 -8.98
N MET A 35 0.33 9.26 -9.05
CA MET A 35 0.89 8.03 -8.49
C MET A 35 2.30 8.29 -7.97
N ALA A 36 2.64 7.67 -6.86
CA ALA A 36 4.00 7.60 -6.33
C ALA A 36 4.29 6.17 -5.87
N CYS A 37 5.48 5.67 -6.18
CA CYS A 37 5.99 4.42 -5.64
C CYS A 37 7.18 4.73 -4.72
N ILE A 38 7.16 4.18 -3.51
CA ILE A 38 8.18 4.43 -2.50
C ILE A 38 8.57 3.08 -1.89
N ASP A 39 9.86 2.75 -1.96
CA ASP A 39 10.35 1.47 -1.50
C ASP A 39 10.89 1.56 -0.07
N LEU A 40 10.53 0.58 0.74
CA LEU A 40 11.16 0.25 2.02
C LEU A 40 11.75 -1.15 1.90
N GLY A 41 13.07 -1.24 1.77
CA GLY A 41 13.79 -2.51 1.66
C GLY A 41 14.09 -3.15 3.01
N GLY A 42 14.80 -4.27 2.98
CA GLY A 42 15.31 -4.94 4.19
C GLY A 42 14.41 -6.04 4.74
N TRP A 43 13.36 -6.45 4.05
CA TRP A 43 12.39 -7.44 4.53
C TRP A 43 12.79 -8.91 4.31
N ASP A 44 13.92 -9.15 3.66
CA ASP A 44 14.36 -10.50 3.30
C ASP A 44 15.10 -11.20 4.45
N HIS A 45 14.37 -11.52 5.51
CA HIS A 45 14.90 -12.07 6.75
C HIS A 45 15.01 -13.61 6.71
N HIS A 46 16.04 -14.14 6.06
CA HIS A 46 16.39 -15.57 6.12
C HIS A 46 17.03 -15.97 7.45
N SER A 47 17.44 -15.00 8.28
CA SER A 47 18.00 -15.21 9.62
C SER A 47 17.61 -14.08 10.54
N GLY A 48 17.53 -14.36 11.85
CA GLY A 48 17.36 -13.35 12.90
C GLY A 48 16.10 -12.47 12.78
N ILE A 49 15.01 -12.98 12.21
CA ILE A 49 13.79 -12.22 11.92
C ILE A 49 13.20 -11.52 13.16
N ALA A 50 13.31 -12.18 14.33
CA ALA A 50 12.79 -11.63 15.59
C ALA A 50 13.48 -10.31 16.01
N THR A 51 14.73 -10.10 15.56
CA THR A 51 15.49 -8.88 15.85
C THR A 51 15.40 -7.85 14.72
N LEU A 52 15.37 -8.33 13.47
CA LEU A 52 15.48 -7.45 12.29
C LEU A 52 14.13 -6.87 11.83
N MET A 53 13.04 -7.62 11.97
CA MET A 53 11.72 -7.16 11.53
C MET A 53 11.12 -6.03 12.41
N PRO A 54 11.20 -6.06 13.74
CA PRO A 54 10.56 -5.03 14.56
C PRO A 54 10.98 -3.58 14.24
N PRO A 55 12.27 -3.25 14.03
CA PRO A 55 12.64 -1.89 13.63
C PRO A 55 12.12 -1.46 12.27
N LEU A 56 11.97 -2.39 11.30
CA LEU A 56 11.37 -2.07 10.00
C LEU A 56 9.86 -1.81 10.11
N LEU A 57 9.17 -2.60 10.94
CA LEU A 57 7.75 -2.35 11.23
C LEU A 57 7.54 -1.03 11.96
N ASP A 58 8.44 -0.67 12.87
CA ASP A 58 8.42 0.61 13.58
C ASP A 58 8.64 1.77 12.60
N GLU A 59 9.62 1.68 11.71
CA GLU A 59 9.86 2.66 10.66
C GLU A 59 8.65 2.81 9.73
N LEU A 60 8.11 1.70 9.24
CA LEU A 60 6.93 1.69 8.38
C LEU A 60 5.75 2.37 9.07
N SER A 61 5.41 1.93 10.28
CA SER A 61 4.23 2.43 11.00
C SER A 61 4.34 3.92 11.35
N LYS A 62 5.51 4.38 11.82
CA LYS A 62 5.76 5.80 12.12
C LYS A 62 5.71 6.67 10.87
N SER A 63 6.26 6.17 9.75
CA SER A 63 6.23 6.91 8.48
C SER A 63 4.82 7.02 7.92
N LEU A 64 4.01 5.96 8.00
CA LEU A 64 2.61 5.98 7.59
C LEU A 64 1.77 6.92 8.46
N LEU A 65 1.97 6.89 9.78
CA LEU A 65 1.30 7.80 10.71
C LEU A 65 1.66 9.26 10.42
N ALA A 66 2.95 9.57 10.27
CA ALA A 66 3.41 10.91 9.96
C ALA A 66 2.84 11.41 8.62
N PHE A 67 2.79 10.55 7.61
CA PHE A 67 2.19 10.87 6.31
C PHE A 67 0.69 11.17 6.41
N HIS A 68 -0.04 10.36 7.17
CA HIS A 68 -1.45 10.58 7.44
C HIS A 68 -1.69 11.92 8.13
N ASP A 69 -0.94 12.20 9.20
CA ASP A 69 -1.10 13.41 10.00
C ASP A 69 -0.70 14.66 9.20
N ASP A 70 0.41 14.61 8.46
CA ASP A 70 0.88 15.72 7.62
C ASP A 70 -0.13 16.09 6.52
N LEU A 71 -0.79 15.13 5.93
CA LEU A 71 -1.80 15.38 4.90
C LEU A 71 -3.17 15.80 5.46
N GLY A 72 -3.51 15.40 6.68
CA GLY A 72 -4.79 15.74 7.30
C GLY A 72 -5.97 15.47 6.36
N LEU A 73 -6.78 16.48 6.06
CA LEU A 73 -7.95 16.33 5.18
C LEU A 73 -7.60 15.94 3.73
N LEU A 74 -6.37 16.16 3.28
CA LEU A 74 -5.94 15.71 1.94
C LEU A 74 -5.89 14.18 1.83
N MET A 75 -5.81 13.46 2.96
CA MET A 75 -5.92 11.99 2.96
C MET A 75 -7.23 11.49 2.36
N ASN A 76 -8.28 12.29 2.33
CA ASN A 76 -9.53 11.93 1.65
C ASN A 76 -9.35 11.72 0.13
N LYS A 77 -8.32 12.33 -0.45
CA LYS A 77 -7.98 12.22 -1.88
C LYS A 77 -6.87 11.20 -2.16
N VAL A 78 -6.26 10.65 -1.13
CA VAL A 78 -5.15 9.71 -1.22
C VAL A 78 -5.63 8.30 -0.95
N THR A 79 -5.10 7.35 -1.69
CA THR A 79 -5.19 5.92 -1.38
C THR A 79 -3.80 5.35 -1.40
N LEU A 80 -3.35 4.85 -0.26
CA LEU A 80 -2.08 4.17 -0.09
C LEU A 80 -2.32 2.67 0.02
N VAL A 81 -1.53 1.89 -0.71
CA VAL A 81 -1.47 0.43 -0.59
C VAL A 81 -0.03 -0.01 -0.46
N THR A 82 0.24 -1.01 0.37
CA THR A 82 1.53 -1.67 0.42
C THR A 82 1.51 -2.92 -0.43
N MET A 83 2.64 -3.24 -1.06
CA MET A 83 2.82 -4.47 -1.83
C MET A 83 4.17 -5.09 -1.46
N THR A 84 4.27 -6.40 -1.57
CA THR A 84 5.49 -7.17 -1.33
C THR A 84 5.81 -8.01 -2.55
N GLU A 85 7.10 -8.30 -2.80
CA GLU A 85 7.50 -9.14 -3.92
C GLU A 85 7.36 -10.65 -3.64
N PHE A 86 7.37 -11.04 -2.35
CA PHE A 86 7.17 -12.43 -1.93
C PHE A 86 6.43 -12.50 -0.60
N GLY A 87 5.91 -13.70 -0.27
CA GLY A 87 5.45 -14.06 1.06
C GLY A 87 6.50 -14.84 1.84
N ARG A 88 6.10 -15.44 2.95
CA ARG A 88 6.99 -16.21 3.81
C ARG A 88 6.42 -17.59 4.13
N ARG A 89 7.32 -18.55 4.30
CA ARG A 89 6.97 -19.85 4.88
C ARG A 89 6.46 -19.65 6.30
N VAL A 90 5.53 -20.52 6.71
CA VAL A 90 4.94 -20.46 8.06
C VAL A 90 5.93 -20.87 9.12
N LYS A 91 6.78 -21.87 8.84
CA LYS A 91 7.77 -22.39 9.80
C LYS A 91 9.07 -21.60 9.75
N GLU A 92 9.59 -21.31 10.93
CA GLU A 92 10.93 -20.78 11.11
C GLU A 92 11.97 -21.78 10.59
N ASN A 93 13.01 -21.27 9.94
CA ASN A 93 14.15 -22.05 9.50
C ASN A 93 15.22 -22.19 10.60
N SER A 94 16.28 -22.98 10.36
CA SER A 94 17.34 -23.23 11.33
C SER A 94 18.20 -22.01 11.69
N SER A 95 18.04 -20.89 10.98
CA SER A 95 18.79 -19.65 11.19
C SER A 95 17.98 -18.57 11.92
N GLY A 96 16.81 -18.92 12.47
CA GLY A 96 15.93 -17.97 13.16
C GLY A 96 15.30 -16.94 12.21
N GLY A 97 15.03 -17.33 10.99
CA GLY A 97 14.34 -16.55 9.97
C GLY A 97 13.28 -17.40 9.26
N THR A 98 12.79 -16.94 8.14
CA THR A 98 11.88 -17.70 7.28
C THR A 98 12.29 -17.59 5.83
N ASP A 99 12.13 -18.69 5.08
CA ASP A 99 12.37 -18.69 3.65
C ASP A 99 11.20 -18.06 2.89
N HIS A 100 11.39 -17.78 1.60
CA HIS A 100 10.34 -17.24 0.76
C HIS A 100 9.15 -18.19 0.69
N GLY A 101 7.98 -17.63 0.61
CA GLY A 101 6.70 -18.30 0.45
C GLY A 101 5.79 -17.49 -0.46
N SER A 102 4.53 -17.90 -0.52
CA SER A 102 3.56 -17.36 -1.47
C SER A 102 2.65 -16.29 -0.87
N GLY A 103 2.05 -16.55 0.29
CA GLY A 103 1.09 -15.64 0.90
C GLY A 103 1.73 -14.50 1.69
N SER A 104 1.14 -13.32 1.62
CA SER A 104 1.55 -12.12 2.36
C SER A 104 0.34 -11.28 2.75
N ALA A 105 0.57 -10.07 3.27
CA ALA A 105 -0.46 -9.11 3.62
C ALA A 105 -0.26 -7.79 2.87
N MET A 106 -1.37 -7.11 2.54
CA MET A 106 -1.39 -5.75 2.03
C MET A 106 -2.06 -4.85 3.06
N PHE A 107 -1.45 -3.70 3.34
CA PHE A 107 -2.07 -2.65 4.14
C PHE A 107 -2.68 -1.61 3.21
N MET A 108 -3.85 -1.11 3.58
CA MET A 108 -4.54 -0.07 2.81
C MET A 108 -4.91 1.08 3.75
N MET A 109 -4.64 2.31 3.33
CA MET A 109 -4.95 3.53 4.08
C MET A 109 -5.43 4.63 3.14
N GLY A 110 -6.37 5.45 3.61
CA GLY A 110 -6.85 6.62 2.88
C GLY A 110 -8.36 6.80 2.96
N GLY A 111 -8.84 7.95 2.54
CA GLY A 111 -10.27 8.32 2.71
C GLY A 111 -11.25 7.44 1.92
N SER A 112 -10.80 6.79 0.85
CA SER A 112 -11.62 5.86 0.08
C SER A 112 -11.67 4.46 0.65
N VAL A 113 -10.77 4.11 1.56
CA VAL A 113 -10.67 2.76 2.12
C VAL A 113 -11.83 2.53 3.09
N ILE A 114 -12.49 1.37 2.96
CA ILE A 114 -13.46 0.89 3.94
C ILE A 114 -12.67 0.16 5.01
N GLY A 115 -12.03 0.94 5.89
CA GLY A 115 -11.09 0.47 6.90
C GLY A 115 -11.75 -0.18 8.12
N GLY A 116 -10.93 -0.50 9.13
CA GLY A 116 -11.35 -1.18 10.35
C GLY A 116 -11.69 -2.65 10.14
N LYS A 117 -11.24 -3.25 9.05
CA LYS A 117 -11.53 -4.63 8.65
C LYS A 117 -10.25 -5.33 8.20
N VAL A 118 -10.25 -6.64 8.37
CA VAL A 118 -9.34 -7.57 7.69
C VAL A 118 -10.14 -8.25 6.58
N TYR A 119 -9.71 -8.05 5.34
CA TYR A 119 -10.26 -8.73 4.17
C TYR A 119 -9.45 -10.00 3.96
N SER A 120 -9.97 -11.14 4.33
CA SER A 120 -9.26 -12.41 4.18
C SER A 120 -10.23 -13.59 4.10
N GLU A 121 -9.78 -14.64 3.44
CA GLU A 121 -10.33 -15.99 3.52
C GLU A 121 -9.29 -16.82 4.28
N TRP A 122 -9.30 -16.70 5.61
CA TRP A 122 -8.25 -17.26 6.45
C TRP A 122 -8.36 -18.79 6.60
N PRO A 123 -7.43 -19.59 6.02
CA PRO A 123 -7.51 -21.04 6.06
C PRO A 123 -6.97 -21.63 7.37
N GLY A 124 -6.28 -20.84 8.19
CA GLY A 124 -5.52 -21.30 9.34
C GLY A 124 -4.10 -21.72 9.00
N LEU A 125 -3.35 -22.15 10.03
CA LEU A 125 -1.93 -22.52 9.93
C LEU A 125 -1.66 -24.01 10.09
N ALA A 126 -2.70 -24.86 10.08
CA ALA A 126 -2.51 -26.31 10.09
C ALA A 126 -1.80 -26.76 8.80
N ASP A 127 -0.91 -27.74 8.90
CA ASP A 127 -0.11 -28.21 7.74
C ASP A 127 -0.99 -28.58 6.52
N ALA A 128 -2.20 -29.11 6.76
CA ALA A 128 -3.17 -29.45 5.71
C ALA A 128 -3.73 -28.24 4.95
N ASN A 129 -3.61 -27.04 5.51
CA ASN A 129 -4.11 -25.78 4.94
C ASN A 129 -3.00 -24.95 4.30
N LEU A 130 -1.76 -25.46 4.31
CA LEU A 130 -0.63 -24.76 3.73
C LEU A 130 -0.38 -25.22 2.28
N PHE A 131 0.03 -24.30 1.43
CA PHE A 131 0.50 -24.59 0.09
C PHE A 131 2.00 -24.91 0.14
N ASN A 132 2.37 -26.21 0.14
CA ASN A 132 3.76 -26.68 0.23
C ASN A 132 4.56 -26.12 1.44
N GLY A 133 3.88 -25.85 2.56
CA GLY A 133 4.47 -25.26 3.77
C GLY A 133 4.48 -23.74 3.79
N ASP A 134 3.93 -23.10 2.75
CA ASP A 134 3.74 -21.67 2.64
C ASP A 134 2.34 -21.29 3.16
N LEU A 135 2.17 -20.02 3.53
CA LEU A 135 0.84 -19.47 3.67
C LEU A 135 0.16 -19.46 2.30
N ASP A 136 -1.04 -20.04 2.21
CA ASP A 136 -1.79 -20.09 0.96
C ASP A 136 -2.26 -18.69 0.52
N VAL A 137 -2.28 -18.46 -0.79
CA VAL A 137 -2.77 -17.22 -1.42
C VAL A 137 -4.26 -17.36 -1.66
N THR A 138 -5.08 -16.91 -0.72
CA THR A 138 -6.54 -17.00 -0.80
C THR A 138 -7.16 -15.80 -1.54
N ILE A 139 -6.44 -14.68 -1.63
CA ILE A 139 -6.86 -13.48 -2.35
C ILE A 139 -5.75 -13.06 -3.30
N ASP A 140 -6.04 -13.02 -4.59
CA ASP A 140 -5.11 -12.49 -5.58
C ASP A 140 -5.00 -10.96 -5.43
N TYR A 141 -3.78 -10.44 -5.26
CA TYR A 141 -3.50 -9.01 -5.10
C TYR A 141 -4.06 -8.17 -6.28
N ARG A 142 -4.14 -8.76 -7.47
CA ARG A 142 -4.72 -8.10 -8.66
C ARG A 142 -6.19 -7.80 -8.49
N THR A 143 -6.93 -8.56 -7.67
CA THR A 143 -8.33 -8.27 -7.34
C THR A 143 -8.44 -6.95 -6.56
N VAL A 144 -7.53 -6.73 -5.59
CA VAL A 144 -7.45 -5.47 -4.83
C VAL A 144 -7.10 -4.29 -5.75
N LEU A 145 -6.07 -4.46 -6.57
CA LEU A 145 -5.62 -3.41 -7.49
C LEU A 145 -6.67 -3.11 -8.57
N ASN A 146 -7.36 -4.12 -9.09
CA ASN A 146 -8.46 -3.92 -10.04
C ASN A 146 -9.59 -3.09 -9.42
N GLU A 147 -9.99 -3.40 -8.18
CA GLU A 147 -11.02 -2.62 -7.49
C GLU A 147 -10.57 -1.17 -7.26
N LEU A 148 -9.32 -0.96 -6.85
CA LEU A 148 -8.72 0.36 -6.68
C LEU A 148 -8.75 1.15 -8.00
N MET A 149 -8.28 0.56 -9.08
CA MET A 149 -8.16 1.24 -10.36
C MET A 149 -9.52 1.61 -10.94
N GLN A 150 -10.49 0.72 -10.87
CA GLN A 150 -11.83 1.03 -11.35
C GLN A 150 -12.57 2.07 -10.51
N LYS A 151 -12.40 2.04 -9.19
CA LYS A 151 -13.13 2.94 -8.28
C LYS A 151 -12.44 4.29 -8.08
N ARG A 152 -11.11 4.35 -8.23
CA ARG A 152 -10.32 5.54 -7.89
C ARG A 152 -9.56 6.14 -9.08
N ALA A 153 -8.91 5.34 -9.89
CA ALA A 153 -8.17 5.81 -11.06
C ALA A 153 -9.03 5.93 -12.33
N ARG A 154 -10.27 5.42 -12.28
CA ARG A 154 -11.21 5.38 -13.41
C ARG A 154 -10.63 4.67 -14.65
N ASP A 155 -9.67 3.81 -14.43
CA ASP A 155 -9.09 2.98 -15.48
C ASP A 155 -9.64 1.56 -15.36
N GLY A 156 -10.51 1.20 -16.31
CA GLY A 156 -11.14 -0.12 -16.39
C GLY A 156 -10.43 -1.10 -17.32
N ASN A 157 -9.28 -0.73 -17.91
CA ASN A 157 -8.58 -1.61 -18.85
C ASN A 157 -7.71 -2.64 -18.15
N ILE A 158 -8.35 -3.50 -17.35
CA ILE A 158 -7.68 -4.52 -16.55
C ILE A 158 -6.88 -5.52 -17.40
N ALA A 159 -7.35 -5.80 -18.61
CA ALA A 159 -6.69 -6.75 -19.53
C ALA A 159 -5.32 -6.21 -20.00
N ALA A 160 -5.17 -4.90 -20.13
CA ALA A 160 -3.89 -4.28 -20.48
C ALA A 160 -2.93 -4.24 -19.28
N GLN A 161 -3.48 -4.06 -18.07
CA GLN A 161 -2.69 -3.96 -16.85
C GLN A 161 -2.27 -5.32 -16.31
N PHE A 162 -3.14 -6.31 -16.40
CA PHE A 162 -2.91 -7.68 -15.92
C PHE A 162 -3.30 -8.69 -17.02
N PRO A 163 -2.46 -8.87 -18.04
CA PRO A 163 -2.73 -9.81 -19.12
C PRO A 163 -3.00 -11.22 -18.58
N GLY A 164 -4.08 -11.85 -19.07
CA GLY A 164 -4.49 -13.19 -18.62
C GLY A 164 -5.18 -13.27 -17.27
N PHE A 165 -5.36 -12.15 -16.56
CA PHE A 165 -6.13 -12.11 -15.32
C PHE A 165 -7.61 -11.85 -15.59
N THR A 166 -8.47 -12.71 -15.05
CA THR A 166 -9.92 -12.50 -15.02
C THR A 166 -10.32 -12.11 -13.61
N PRO A 167 -10.77 -10.86 -13.37
CA PRO A 167 -11.16 -10.42 -12.05
C PRO A 167 -12.38 -11.19 -11.54
N GLY A 168 -12.29 -11.62 -10.28
CA GLY A 168 -13.43 -12.10 -9.51
C GLY A 168 -14.33 -10.95 -9.01
N PRO A 169 -15.28 -11.24 -8.13
CA PRO A 169 -16.08 -10.22 -7.47
C PRO A 169 -15.19 -9.29 -6.64
N TRP A 170 -15.60 -8.03 -6.51
CA TRP A 170 -14.89 -7.06 -5.68
C TRP A 170 -14.96 -7.45 -4.20
N LEU A 171 -13.86 -7.23 -3.49
CA LEU A 171 -13.78 -7.44 -2.04
C LEU A 171 -14.55 -6.37 -1.25
N GLY A 172 -14.83 -5.22 -1.87
CA GLY A 172 -15.47 -4.09 -1.22
C GLY A 172 -14.49 -3.28 -0.35
N CYS A 173 -13.21 -3.23 -0.73
CA CYS A 173 -12.16 -2.52 0.00
C CYS A 173 -12.27 -1.00 -0.15
N PHE A 174 -12.81 -0.52 -1.26
CA PHE A 174 -12.82 0.90 -1.59
C PHE A 174 -14.23 1.42 -1.84
N ARG A 175 -14.49 2.66 -1.39
CA ARG A 175 -15.69 3.41 -1.77
C ARG A 175 -15.54 3.88 -3.22
N LYS A 176 -16.67 3.99 -3.91
CA LYS A 176 -16.71 4.67 -5.21
C LYS A 176 -16.46 6.16 -4.99
N GLU A 177 -15.68 6.79 -5.85
CA GLU A 177 -15.50 8.24 -5.80
C GLU A 177 -16.83 8.94 -6.06
N ASN A 178 -17.26 9.81 -5.16
CA ASN A 178 -18.41 10.69 -5.40
C ASN A 178 -17.94 11.83 -6.31
N LEU A 179 -18.59 11.97 -7.47
CA LEU A 179 -18.27 12.99 -8.47
C LEU A 179 -18.39 14.43 -7.95
N GLU A 180 -19.13 14.64 -6.85
CA GLU A 180 -19.37 15.95 -6.24
C GLU A 180 -18.17 16.45 -5.41
N ASP A 181 -17.30 15.57 -4.90
CA ASP A 181 -16.09 15.92 -4.13
C ASP A 181 -14.86 16.19 -4.99
N SER A 182 -14.91 15.89 -6.27
CA SER A 182 -13.85 16.20 -7.22
C SER A 182 -14.00 17.65 -7.70
N GLY A 183 -13.74 18.62 -6.83
CA GLY A 183 -13.45 19.97 -7.28
C GLY A 183 -12.42 19.87 -8.41
N SER A 184 -12.87 20.10 -9.64
CA SER A 184 -12.14 19.90 -10.88
C SER A 184 -10.81 20.66 -10.84
N ILE A 185 -9.74 19.98 -10.46
CA ILE A 185 -8.40 20.42 -10.84
C ILE A 185 -8.30 20.07 -12.32
N LYS A 186 -8.75 20.99 -13.18
CA LYS A 186 -8.40 20.94 -14.59
C LYS A 186 -6.87 20.99 -14.65
N PRO A 187 -6.20 20.04 -15.31
CA PRO A 187 -4.78 20.19 -15.54
C PRO A 187 -4.53 21.52 -16.27
N PRO A 188 -3.48 22.26 -15.93
CA PRO A 188 -3.11 23.46 -16.68
C PRO A 188 -2.93 23.08 -18.14
N LYS A 189 -3.57 23.83 -19.04
CA LYS A 189 -3.36 23.64 -20.48
C LYS A 189 -1.86 23.81 -20.76
N PRO A 190 -1.21 22.88 -21.48
CA PRO A 190 0.17 23.08 -21.88
C PRO A 190 0.25 24.32 -22.77
N ASN A 191 1.01 25.33 -22.33
CA ASN A 191 1.41 26.46 -23.19
C ASN A 191 2.48 25.93 -24.15
N TYR A 192 2.06 25.56 -25.33
CA TYR A 192 2.98 25.46 -26.47
C TYR A 192 3.08 26.85 -27.08
N ALA A 193 4.20 27.53 -26.87
CA ALA A 193 4.67 28.67 -27.66
C ALA A 193 5.67 28.15 -28.69
#